data_dfde89744803f852a0f8bee02bed5a65
#
_entry.id   dfde89744803f852a0f8bee02bed5a65
#
_cell.length_a   1.000
_cell.length_b   1.000
_cell.length_c   1.000
_cell.angle_alpha   90.00
_cell.angle_beta   90.00
_cell.angle_gamma   90.00
#
_symmetry.space_group_name_H-M   'P 1'
#
loop_
_entity.id
_entity.type
_entity.pdbx_description
1 polymer ?
#
loop_
_entity_poly.entity_id
_entity_poly.type
_entity_poly.pdbx_seq_one_letter_code
_entity_poly.pdbx_strand_id
1 'polypeptide(L)'
;GEWEEPEPEPVIAATPRRSLTGKLGERLSGKTKPAKKPKAKKVVKEPAPPKKPKIKPRRAKSGVQPDLPLDDGFQLPPLDLLQEGEEGAEVESDDLLNETARRLETVLEDFGVKGEIKRFRQGPVVTLFELEPAPGVKASRVIGLADDLARNMSAVSVRVATVPGKNVIGIELPNQSRDIVYLRQQLATKDFAGVHGLPLALGKDIGGAPVVVDLARMPHLLIAGTTGSGK
;
A
#
# COMPACT_ATOMS: atom_id res chain seq x y z
N GLY A 1 -23.84 24.59 36.98
CA GLY A 1 -23.27 23.28 36.98
C GLY A 1 -21.84 23.37 36.48
N GLU A 2 -20.88 23.32 37.44
CA GLU A 2 -19.44 23.29 37.16
C GLU A 2 -19.11 21.96 36.50
N TRP A 3 -18.40 22.00 35.37
CA TRP A 3 -17.86 20.85 34.71
C TRP A 3 -16.49 20.57 35.34
N GLU A 4 -16.38 19.51 36.14
CA GLU A 4 -15.08 18.97 36.60
C GLU A 4 -14.35 18.35 35.40
N GLU A 5 -13.15 18.83 35.12
CA GLU A 5 -12.22 18.21 34.17
C GLU A 5 -11.76 16.85 34.72
N PRO A 6 -11.78 15.77 33.91
CA PRO A 6 -11.27 14.48 34.34
C PRO A 6 -9.73 14.54 34.54
N GLU A 7 -9.25 14.02 35.66
CA GLU A 7 -7.83 13.91 35.96
C GLU A 7 -7.10 13.05 34.90
N PRO A 8 -5.85 13.42 34.54
CA PRO A 8 -5.10 12.64 33.56
C PRO A 8 -4.67 11.28 34.14
N GLU A 9 -4.94 10.23 33.37
CA GLU A 9 -4.52 8.87 33.72
C GLU A 9 -2.99 8.74 33.86
N PRO A 10 -2.49 7.89 34.79
CA PRO A 10 -1.08 7.76 35.01
C PRO A 10 -0.36 7.10 33.84
N VAL A 11 0.64 7.78 33.30
CA VAL A 11 1.54 7.29 32.27
C VAL A 11 2.35 6.11 32.81
N ILE A 12 2.06 4.91 32.33
CA ILE A 12 2.85 3.71 32.65
C ILE A 12 4.21 3.83 31.97
N ALA A 13 5.25 4.04 32.75
CA ALA A 13 6.62 4.10 32.30
C ALA A 13 7.06 2.75 31.68
N ALA A 14 7.49 2.79 30.43
CA ALA A 14 8.04 1.64 29.72
C ALA A 14 9.36 1.20 30.37
N THR A 15 9.42 -0.04 30.85
CA THR A 15 10.63 -0.68 31.34
C THR A 15 11.66 -0.87 30.22
N PRO A 16 12.95 -0.56 30.44
CA PRO A 16 13.98 -0.74 29.43
C PRO A 16 14.27 -2.23 29.20
N ARG A 17 14.18 -2.69 27.95
CA ARG A 17 14.64 -4.02 27.53
C ARG A 17 16.15 -4.12 27.70
N ARG A 18 16.58 -5.02 28.57
CA ARG A 18 17.98 -5.42 28.74
C ARG A 18 18.49 -6.04 27.43
N SER A 19 19.54 -5.46 26.88
CA SER A 19 20.31 -6.05 25.79
C SER A 19 21.20 -7.16 26.36
N LEU A 20 20.98 -8.39 25.88
CA LEU A 20 21.90 -9.50 26.12
C LEU A 20 22.92 -9.55 24.97
N THR A 21 23.95 -8.74 25.04
CA THR A 21 25.22 -8.96 24.38
C THR A 21 26.19 -9.54 25.37
N GLY A 22 26.23 -10.86 25.48
CA GLY A 22 27.20 -11.61 26.25
C GLY A 22 28.23 -12.24 25.32
N LYS A 23 29.46 -11.78 25.47
CA LYS A 23 30.69 -12.33 24.92
C LYS A 23 30.76 -13.85 25.08
N LEU A 24 31.12 -14.55 24.01
CA LEU A 24 31.87 -15.79 24.14
C LEU A 24 32.98 -15.81 23.08
N GLY A 25 34.15 -15.44 23.50
CA GLY A 25 35.40 -15.63 22.80
C GLY A 25 36.05 -16.94 23.21
N GLU A 26 36.75 -17.47 22.27
CA GLU A 26 37.96 -18.31 22.39
C GLU A 26 37.99 -19.48 23.39
N ARG A 27 38.19 -20.65 22.83
CA ARG A 27 39.24 -21.65 23.11
C ARG A 27 38.73 -23.02 22.71
N LEU A 28 39.37 -23.79 21.91
CA LEU A 28 40.51 -24.62 21.97
C LEU A 28 40.48 -25.61 20.78
N SER A 29 41.54 -25.58 20.02
CA SER A 29 41.95 -26.64 19.11
C SER A 29 42.29 -27.90 19.94
N GLY A 30 41.71 -29.02 19.57
CA GLY A 30 42.04 -30.32 20.14
C GLY A 30 41.77 -31.46 19.14
N LYS A 31 42.84 -31.92 18.49
CA LYS A 31 42.87 -33.15 17.70
C LYS A 31 42.58 -34.33 18.61
N THR A 32 41.60 -35.19 18.27
CA THR A 32 41.56 -36.57 18.74
C THR A 32 41.08 -37.51 17.65
N LYS A 33 41.80 -38.65 17.58
CA LYS A 33 41.75 -39.73 16.60
C LYS A 33 40.43 -40.54 16.66
N PRO A 34 40.12 -41.33 15.64
CA PRO A 34 38.85 -42.06 15.54
C PRO A 34 38.86 -43.31 16.43
N ALA A 35 37.82 -43.48 17.22
CA ALA A 35 37.58 -44.67 18.03
C ALA A 35 36.62 -45.64 17.30
N LYS A 36 36.95 -46.90 17.48
CA LYS A 36 36.41 -48.12 16.87
C LYS A 36 34.89 -48.29 17.07
N LYS A 37 34.24 -48.79 16.02
CA LYS A 37 32.84 -49.26 16.02
C LYS A 37 32.65 -50.43 16.99
N PRO A 38 31.65 -50.43 17.85
CA PRO A 38 31.21 -51.63 18.59
C PRO A 38 30.26 -52.49 17.74
N LYS A 39 30.45 -53.80 17.87
CA LYS A 39 29.76 -54.88 17.18
C LYS A 39 28.24 -54.89 17.49
N ALA A 40 27.42 -55.14 16.46
CA ALA A 40 26.02 -55.32 16.49
C ALA A 40 25.58 -56.46 17.46
N LYS A 41 24.71 -56.14 18.41
CA LYS A 41 23.90 -57.11 19.19
C LYS A 41 22.68 -57.50 18.38
N LYS A 42 22.46 -58.82 18.28
CA LYS A 42 21.29 -59.43 17.65
C LYS A 42 19.99 -58.85 18.23
N VAL A 43 19.20 -58.20 17.38
CA VAL A 43 17.81 -57.78 17.73
C VAL A 43 16.91 -59.00 17.59
N VAL A 44 16.28 -59.30 18.69
CA VAL A 44 15.18 -60.32 18.81
C VAL A 44 14.04 -59.80 17.94
N LYS A 45 13.53 -60.61 17.03
CA LYS A 45 12.39 -60.31 16.17
C LYS A 45 11.11 -60.25 17.04
N GLU A 46 10.57 -59.08 17.16
CA GLU A 46 9.26 -58.83 17.69
C GLU A 46 8.18 -59.33 16.71
N PRO A 47 7.08 -59.99 17.15
CA PRO A 47 6.08 -60.51 16.24
C PRO A 47 5.30 -59.40 15.54
N ALA A 48 5.15 -59.54 14.23
CA ALA A 48 4.51 -58.58 13.35
C ALA A 48 3.05 -58.27 13.80
N PRO A 49 2.63 -57.02 13.76
CA PRO A 49 1.23 -56.64 14.09
C PRO A 49 0.27 -57.22 13.05
N PRO A 50 -0.97 -57.54 13.45
CA PRO A 50 -1.98 -58.15 12.59
C PRO A 50 -2.29 -57.25 11.39
N LYS A 51 -2.27 -57.81 10.19
CA LYS A 51 -2.60 -57.14 8.93
C LYS A 51 -3.99 -56.58 9.00
N LYS A 52 -4.13 -55.25 9.02
CA LYS A 52 -5.42 -54.56 8.86
C LYS A 52 -6.07 -55.01 7.55
N PRO A 53 -7.39 -55.28 7.56
CA PRO A 53 -8.10 -55.64 6.34
C PRO A 53 -7.97 -54.54 5.30
N LYS A 54 -7.52 -54.90 4.09
CA LYS A 54 -7.51 -54.00 2.93
C LYS A 54 -8.94 -53.67 2.56
N ILE A 55 -9.46 -52.56 3.06
CA ILE A 55 -10.69 -51.97 2.56
C ILE A 55 -10.37 -51.53 1.14
N LYS A 56 -10.86 -52.28 0.15
CA LYS A 56 -10.84 -51.82 -1.24
C LYS A 56 -11.58 -50.48 -1.28
N PRO A 57 -11.02 -49.40 -1.82
CA PRO A 57 -11.79 -48.17 -1.97
C PRO A 57 -12.97 -48.51 -2.87
N ARG A 58 -14.16 -48.45 -2.29
CA ARG A 58 -15.40 -48.52 -3.04
C ARG A 58 -15.38 -47.31 -3.96
N ARG A 59 -15.07 -47.53 -5.24
CA ARG A 59 -15.20 -46.49 -6.29
C ARG A 59 -16.60 -45.92 -6.13
N ALA A 60 -16.68 -44.77 -5.46
CA ALA A 60 -17.84 -43.92 -5.56
C ALA A 60 -18.02 -43.71 -7.06
N LYS A 61 -19.12 -44.26 -7.61
CA LYS A 61 -19.58 -43.83 -8.92
C LYS A 61 -19.66 -42.33 -8.75
N SER A 62 -18.78 -41.62 -9.43
CA SER A 62 -18.92 -40.16 -9.64
C SER A 62 -20.33 -40.00 -10.19
N GLY A 63 -21.29 -39.75 -9.31
CA GLY A 63 -22.51 -39.15 -9.75
C GLY A 63 -22.03 -37.93 -10.54
N VAL A 64 -22.24 -37.98 -11.81
CA VAL A 64 -22.17 -36.79 -12.64
C VAL A 64 -23.14 -35.86 -11.95
N GLN A 65 -22.59 -34.94 -11.15
CA GLN A 65 -23.37 -33.83 -10.64
C GLN A 65 -23.88 -33.17 -11.91
N PRO A 66 -25.23 -33.18 -12.16
CA PRO A 66 -25.69 -32.51 -13.37
C PRO A 66 -25.08 -31.12 -13.32
N ASP A 67 -24.33 -30.78 -14.39
CA ASP A 67 -23.94 -29.38 -14.59
C ASP A 67 -25.22 -28.59 -14.43
N LEU A 68 -25.33 -27.86 -13.34
CA LEU A 68 -26.31 -26.80 -13.26
C LEU A 68 -26.01 -25.92 -14.48
N PRO A 69 -26.97 -25.77 -15.39
CA PRO A 69 -26.81 -24.84 -16.49
C PRO A 69 -26.63 -23.45 -15.84
N LEU A 70 -25.39 -23.04 -15.65
CA LEU A 70 -25.02 -21.68 -15.23
C LEU A 70 -25.26 -20.68 -16.36
N ASP A 71 -25.91 -21.12 -17.41
CA ASP A 71 -26.28 -20.32 -18.56
C ASP A 71 -27.74 -19.81 -18.44
N ASP A 72 -28.19 -19.55 -17.24
CA ASP A 72 -29.47 -18.86 -17.00
C ASP A 72 -29.35 -17.36 -17.27
N GLY A 73 -28.68 -16.99 -18.36
CA GLY A 73 -28.82 -15.66 -18.89
C GLY A 73 -28.45 -14.54 -17.89
N PHE A 74 -27.60 -14.80 -16.88
CA PHE A 74 -27.12 -13.74 -16.00
C PHE A 74 -26.34 -12.73 -16.84
N GLN A 75 -26.96 -11.59 -17.07
CA GLN A 75 -26.33 -10.47 -17.73
C GLN A 75 -25.87 -9.46 -16.67
N LEU A 76 -24.61 -9.10 -16.75
CA LEU A 76 -24.11 -7.98 -15.94
C LEU A 76 -24.93 -6.72 -16.27
N PRO A 77 -25.23 -5.88 -15.28
CA PRO A 77 -25.84 -4.59 -15.53
C PRO A 77 -25.03 -3.80 -16.57
N PRO A 78 -25.69 -3.22 -17.60
CA PRO A 78 -24.98 -2.45 -18.61
C PRO A 78 -24.35 -1.19 -17.98
N LEU A 79 -23.19 -0.79 -18.48
CA LEU A 79 -22.49 0.40 -17.97
C LEU A 79 -23.29 1.70 -18.18
N ASP A 80 -24.29 1.68 -19.04
CA ASP A 80 -25.16 2.82 -19.32
C ASP A 80 -26.07 3.21 -18.14
N LEU A 81 -26.19 2.32 -17.14
CA LEU A 81 -26.86 2.66 -15.88
C LEU A 81 -26.01 3.57 -14.99
N LEU A 82 -24.71 3.66 -15.25
CA LEU A 82 -23.81 4.54 -14.52
C LEU A 82 -23.70 5.89 -15.23
N GLN A 83 -23.58 6.94 -14.43
CA GLN A 83 -23.41 8.29 -14.92
C GLN A 83 -22.17 8.38 -15.83
N GLU A 84 -22.38 8.97 -17.01
CA GLU A 84 -21.29 9.31 -17.92
C GLU A 84 -20.52 10.49 -17.33
N GLY A 85 -19.21 10.36 -17.22
CA GLY A 85 -18.39 11.47 -16.76
C GLY A 85 -18.30 12.55 -17.83
N GLU A 86 -18.33 13.78 -17.45
CA GLU A 86 -17.97 14.88 -18.34
C GLU A 86 -16.52 14.69 -18.76
N GLU A 87 -16.26 14.57 -20.05
CA GLU A 87 -14.92 14.62 -20.61
C GLU A 87 -14.46 16.07 -20.57
N GLY A 88 -13.57 16.38 -19.67
CA GLY A 88 -12.95 17.71 -19.59
C GLY A 88 -13.06 18.31 -18.19
N ALA A 89 -12.35 17.68 -17.26
CA ALA A 89 -11.83 18.46 -16.17
C ALA A 89 -11.08 19.65 -16.76
N GLU A 90 -11.34 20.83 -16.27
CA GLU A 90 -10.51 21.99 -16.59
C GLU A 90 -9.08 21.67 -16.17
N VAL A 91 -8.30 21.17 -17.13
CA VAL A 91 -6.86 21.00 -16.95
C VAL A 91 -6.35 22.41 -16.64
N GLU A 92 -5.87 22.63 -15.41
CA GLU A 92 -5.21 23.90 -15.09
C GLU A 92 -4.16 24.17 -16.17
N SER A 93 -4.13 25.36 -16.70
CA SER A 93 -3.20 25.69 -17.78
C SER A 93 -1.76 25.47 -17.31
N ASP A 94 -0.90 24.99 -18.19
CA ASP A 94 0.55 24.82 -17.88
C ASP A 94 1.16 26.11 -17.35
N ASP A 95 0.66 27.27 -17.77
CA ASP A 95 1.13 28.57 -17.28
C ASP A 95 0.81 28.77 -15.79
N LEU A 96 -0.38 28.41 -15.36
CA LEU A 96 -0.80 28.48 -13.94
C LEU A 96 -0.01 27.49 -13.08
N LEU A 97 0.24 26.30 -13.59
CA LEU A 97 1.07 25.30 -12.91
C LEU A 97 2.51 25.75 -12.76
N ASN A 98 3.07 26.39 -13.80
CA ASN A 98 4.41 26.99 -13.75
C ASN A 98 4.50 28.16 -12.76
N GLU A 99 3.46 29.00 -12.68
CA GLU A 99 3.39 30.07 -11.69
C GLU A 99 3.33 29.52 -10.28
N THR A 100 2.51 28.49 -10.06
CA THR A 100 2.41 27.79 -8.78
C THR A 100 3.74 27.16 -8.38
N ALA A 101 4.46 26.55 -9.33
CA ALA A 101 5.79 25.99 -9.10
C ALA A 101 6.79 27.07 -8.64
N ARG A 102 6.84 28.20 -9.33
CA ARG A 102 7.73 29.33 -8.95
C ARG A 102 7.40 29.89 -7.58
N ARG A 103 6.10 30.01 -7.27
CA ARG A 103 5.66 30.45 -5.94
C ARG A 103 6.09 29.47 -4.87
N LEU A 104 5.95 28.16 -5.13
CA LEU A 104 6.38 27.12 -4.21
C LEU A 104 7.89 27.13 -3.99
N GLU A 105 8.70 27.33 -5.02
CA GLU A 105 10.15 27.50 -4.91
C GLU A 105 10.51 28.71 -4.03
N THR A 106 9.88 29.85 -4.26
CA THR A 106 10.11 31.07 -3.45
C THR A 106 9.78 30.81 -1.98
N VAL A 107 8.65 30.18 -1.69
CA VAL A 107 8.26 29.84 -0.31
C VAL A 107 9.27 28.88 0.33
N LEU A 108 9.76 27.88 -0.41
CA LEU A 108 10.78 26.96 0.09
C LEU A 108 12.11 27.70 0.38
N GLU A 109 12.51 28.64 -0.46
CA GLU A 109 13.70 29.49 -0.23
C GLU A 109 13.57 30.33 1.02
N ASP A 110 12.41 30.93 1.29
CA ASP A 110 12.11 31.69 2.50
C ASP A 110 12.31 30.86 3.78
N PHE A 111 12.02 29.56 3.71
CA PHE A 111 12.31 28.60 4.80
C PHE A 111 13.74 28.02 4.76
N GLY A 112 14.58 28.55 3.88
CA GLY A 112 15.99 28.14 3.73
C GLY A 112 16.15 26.74 3.12
N VAL A 113 15.19 26.30 2.33
CA VAL A 113 15.27 25.09 1.51
C VAL A 113 15.53 25.50 0.07
N LYS A 114 16.73 25.18 -0.43
CA LYS A 114 17.10 25.43 -1.82
C LYS A 114 16.82 24.18 -2.66
N GLY A 115 16.24 24.37 -3.82
CA GLY A 115 15.92 23.31 -4.77
C GLY A 115 15.19 23.88 -5.97
N GLU A 116 14.95 23.04 -6.96
CA GLU A 116 14.27 23.40 -8.21
C GLU A 116 13.15 22.39 -8.49
N ILE A 117 11.99 22.87 -8.93
CA ILE A 117 10.90 22.01 -9.36
C ILE A 117 11.15 21.58 -10.80
N LYS A 118 11.56 20.34 -10.97
CA LYS A 118 11.90 19.78 -12.29
C LYS A 118 10.69 19.37 -13.10
N ARG A 119 9.61 19.02 -12.45
CA ARG A 119 8.42 18.46 -13.10
C ARG A 119 7.22 18.62 -12.21
N PHE A 120 6.08 18.76 -12.83
CA PHE A 120 4.79 18.60 -12.17
C PHE A 120 3.93 17.58 -12.91
N ARG A 121 2.99 16.97 -12.19
CA ARG A 121 1.98 16.06 -12.72
C ARG A 121 0.65 16.44 -12.12
N GLN A 122 -0.26 16.86 -12.97
CA GLN A 122 -1.61 17.15 -12.56
C GLN A 122 -2.41 15.86 -12.48
N GLY A 123 -3.06 15.64 -11.34
CA GLY A 123 -4.04 14.58 -11.13
C GLY A 123 -5.45 15.16 -10.99
N PRO A 124 -6.46 14.30 -10.73
CA PRO A 124 -7.84 14.75 -10.63
C PRO A 124 -8.14 15.61 -9.40
N VAL A 125 -7.38 15.44 -8.32
CA VAL A 125 -7.63 16.11 -7.03
C VAL A 125 -6.45 16.94 -6.56
N VAL A 126 -5.24 16.46 -6.84
CA VAL A 126 -3.97 17.08 -6.42
C VAL A 126 -3.00 17.13 -7.57
N THR A 127 -2.13 18.13 -7.56
CA THR A 127 -0.98 18.22 -8.46
C THR A 127 0.28 17.88 -7.68
N LEU A 128 1.07 16.96 -8.23
CA LEU A 128 2.36 16.56 -7.69
C LEU A 128 3.47 17.40 -8.30
N PHE A 129 4.21 18.12 -7.48
CA PHE A 129 5.43 18.85 -7.86
C PHE A 129 6.65 18.05 -7.41
N GLU A 130 7.55 17.71 -8.34
CA GLU A 130 8.79 16.99 -8.06
C GLU A 130 9.93 18.01 -7.82
N LEU A 131 10.25 18.23 -6.54
CA LEU A 131 11.36 19.11 -6.12
C LEU A 131 12.68 18.34 -6.13
N GLU A 132 13.67 18.80 -6.85
CA GLU A 132 15.05 18.36 -6.72
C GLU A 132 15.76 19.25 -5.69
N PRO A 133 16.05 18.71 -4.47
CA PRO A 133 16.69 19.52 -3.44
C PRO A 133 18.16 19.77 -3.78
N ALA A 134 18.68 20.95 -3.43
CA ALA A 134 20.10 21.25 -3.56
C ALA A 134 20.95 20.30 -2.68
N PRO A 135 22.21 20.06 -3.05
CA PRO A 135 23.12 19.23 -2.26
C PRO A 135 23.19 19.69 -0.79
N GLY A 136 23.03 18.73 0.13
CA GLY A 136 23.05 19.00 1.58
C GLY A 136 21.67 19.29 2.20
N VAL A 137 20.63 19.45 1.44
CA VAL A 137 19.25 19.57 1.96
C VAL A 137 18.71 18.18 2.34
N LYS A 138 18.31 18.02 3.60
CA LYS A 138 17.72 16.77 4.10
C LYS A 138 16.23 16.72 3.77
N ALA A 139 15.75 15.60 3.23
CA ALA A 139 14.35 15.41 2.91
C ALA A 139 13.43 15.60 4.14
N SER A 140 13.87 15.17 5.33
CA SER A 140 13.12 15.36 6.58
C SER A 140 12.83 16.83 6.90
N ARG A 141 13.74 17.76 6.51
CA ARG A 141 13.52 19.21 6.69
C ARG A 141 12.35 19.69 5.81
N VAL A 142 12.31 19.25 4.55
CA VAL A 142 11.24 19.63 3.61
C VAL A 142 9.90 19.01 4.05
N ILE A 143 9.91 17.75 4.48
CA ILE A 143 8.72 17.06 5.00
C ILE A 143 8.15 17.78 6.23
N GLY A 144 9.02 18.28 7.11
CA GLY A 144 8.60 19.02 8.30
C GLY A 144 7.95 20.38 8.02
N LEU A 145 8.08 20.90 6.79
CA LEU A 145 7.48 22.18 6.38
C LEU A 145 6.08 22.06 5.78
N ALA A 146 5.48 20.85 5.77
CA ALA A 146 4.20 20.61 5.09
C ALA A 146 3.09 21.58 5.54
N ASP A 147 2.95 21.85 6.84
CA ASP A 147 1.96 22.77 7.39
C ASP A 147 2.25 24.24 7.07
N ASP A 148 3.54 24.60 7.06
CA ASP A 148 3.99 25.95 6.71
C ASP A 148 3.77 26.22 5.21
N LEU A 149 4.05 25.23 4.37
CA LEU A 149 3.73 25.28 2.93
C LEU A 149 2.24 25.40 2.69
N ALA A 150 1.40 24.61 3.39
CA ALA A 150 -0.05 24.70 3.28
C ALA A 150 -0.55 26.12 3.55
N ARG A 151 -0.07 26.76 4.62
CA ARG A 151 -0.43 28.11 5.00
C ARG A 151 -0.01 29.14 3.95
N ASN A 152 1.25 29.09 3.49
CA ASN A 152 1.78 30.05 2.53
C ASN A 152 1.20 29.91 1.12
N MET A 153 0.87 28.68 0.74
CA MET A 153 0.21 28.39 -0.54
C MET A 153 -1.31 28.54 -0.48
N SER A 154 -1.88 28.92 0.68
CA SER A 154 -3.33 29.02 0.91
C SER A 154 -4.08 27.72 0.61
N ALA A 155 -3.41 26.60 0.82
CA ALA A 155 -3.95 25.24 0.61
C ALA A 155 -4.52 24.68 1.92
N VAL A 156 -5.57 23.84 1.82
CA VAL A 156 -6.16 23.16 2.98
C VAL A 156 -5.16 22.24 3.67
N SER A 157 -4.35 21.55 2.88
CA SER A 157 -3.29 20.66 3.35
C SER A 157 -2.29 20.44 2.23
N VAL A 158 -1.02 20.22 2.58
CA VAL A 158 0.05 19.85 1.66
C VAL A 158 0.66 18.55 2.15
N ARG A 159 0.87 17.62 1.24
CA ARG A 159 1.59 16.39 1.56
C ARG A 159 2.97 16.44 0.94
N VAL A 160 3.99 16.17 1.77
CA VAL A 160 5.38 16.11 1.32
C VAL A 160 5.95 14.73 1.60
N ALA A 161 6.46 14.06 0.59
CA ALA A 161 7.03 12.72 0.70
C ALA A 161 8.19 12.51 -0.28
N THR A 162 9.11 11.61 0.06
CA THR A 162 10.16 11.18 -0.88
C THR A 162 9.57 10.30 -1.96
N VAL A 163 10.00 10.48 -3.22
CA VAL A 163 9.58 9.64 -4.34
C VAL A 163 10.51 8.43 -4.43
N PRO A 164 10.01 7.19 -4.27
CA PRO A 164 10.84 5.99 -4.34
C PRO A 164 11.58 5.88 -5.69
N GLY A 165 12.87 5.56 -5.64
CA GLY A 165 13.70 5.36 -6.84
C GLY A 165 14.15 6.63 -7.54
N LYS A 166 13.84 7.83 -7.00
CA LYS A 166 14.27 9.11 -7.54
C LYS A 166 14.88 9.97 -6.43
N ASN A 167 15.82 10.85 -6.82
CA ASN A 167 16.40 11.84 -5.91
C ASN A 167 15.57 13.13 -5.89
N VAL A 168 14.26 12.99 -5.75
CA VAL A 168 13.32 14.12 -5.68
C VAL A 168 12.35 13.94 -4.51
N ILE A 169 11.84 15.08 -4.06
CA ILE A 169 10.81 15.14 -3.01
C ILE A 169 9.50 15.54 -3.71
N GLY A 170 8.48 14.73 -3.53
CA GLY A 170 7.14 15.03 -4.03
C GLY A 170 6.40 15.96 -3.08
N ILE A 171 5.85 17.03 -3.61
CA ILE A 171 5.00 17.99 -2.89
C ILE A 171 3.65 17.96 -3.59
N GLU A 172 2.62 17.49 -2.89
CA GLU A 172 1.26 17.37 -3.40
C GLU A 172 0.46 18.58 -2.94
N LEU A 173 0.00 19.39 -3.88
CA LEU A 173 -0.89 20.53 -3.64
C LEU A 173 -2.29 20.19 -4.16
N PRO A 174 -3.36 20.52 -3.42
CA PRO A 174 -4.72 20.35 -3.91
C PRO A 174 -4.98 21.29 -5.08
N ASN A 175 -5.64 20.78 -6.12
CA ASN A 175 -6.07 21.55 -7.27
C ASN A 175 -7.15 22.58 -6.83
N GLN A 176 -7.22 23.70 -7.51
CA GLN A 176 -8.28 24.68 -7.30
C GLN A 176 -9.63 24.12 -7.73
N SER A 177 -9.69 23.46 -8.87
CA SER A 177 -10.82 22.68 -9.35
C SER A 177 -10.54 21.19 -9.17
N ARG A 178 -11.44 20.45 -8.54
CA ARG A 178 -11.31 19.01 -8.31
C ARG A 178 -12.21 18.25 -9.25
N ASP A 179 -11.63 17.27 -9.93
CA ASP A 179 -12.38 16.41 -10.83
C ASP A 179 -13.12 15.31 -10.10
N ILE A 180 -14.29 14.98 -10.62
CA ILE A 180 -15.01 13.79 -10.17
C ILE A 180 -14.49 12.58 -10.93
N VAL A 181 -14.11 11.54 -10.18
CA VAL A 181 -13.71 10.25 -10.76
C VAL A 181 -14.93 9.36 -10.89
N TYR A 182 -15.43 9.21 -12.12
CA TYR A 182 -16.63 8.43 -12.40
C TYR A 182 -16.33 6.93 -12.48
N LEU A 183 -17.15 6.12 -11.81
CA LEU A 183 -17.01 4.66 -11.80
C LEU A 183 -17.14 4.07 -13.20
N ARG A 184 -18.05 4.58 -14.04
CA ARG A 184 -18.21 4.14 -15.43
C ARG A 184 -16.92 4.20 -16.21
N GLN A 185 -16.15 5.31 -16.08
CA GLN A 185 -14.86 5.47 -16.74
C GLN A 185 -13.86 4.41 -16.28
N GLN A 186 -13.85 4.07 -14.99
CA GLN A 186 -12.94 3.07 -14.44
C GLN A 186 -13.28 1.65 -14.94
N LEU A 187 -14.55 1.29 -14.94
CA LEU A 187 -15.01 -0.04 -15.41
C LEU A 187 -14.83 -0.22 -16.92
N ALA A 188 -14.87 0.86 -17.71
CA ALA A 188 -14.65 0.82 -19.15
C ALA A 188 -13.17 0.71 -19.56
N THR A 189 -12.23 0.76 -18.62
CA THR A 189 -10.79 0.70 -18.92
C THR A 189 -10.37 -0.71 -19.36
N LYS A 190 -9.33 -0.76 -20.20
CA LYS A 190 -8.70 -2.03 -20.58
C LYS A 190 -8.04 -2.72 -19.38
N ASP A 191 -7.57 -1.94 -18.41
CA ASP A 191 -6.96 -2.45 -17.19
C ASP A 191 -7.98 -3.23 -16.37
N PHE A 192 -9.23 -2.74 -16.26
CA PHE A 192 -10.30 -3.46 -15.58
C PHE A 192 -10.68 -4.76 -16.32
N ALA A 193 -10.84 -4.69 -17.63
CA ALA A 193 -11.19 -5.84 -18.46
C ALA A 193 -10.08 -6.91 -18.50
N GLY A 194 -8.83 -6.53 -18.29
CA GLY A 194 -7.66 -7.43 -18.31
C GLY A 194 -7.45 -8.22 -17.02
N VAL A 195 -8.14 -7.90 -15.92
CA VAL A 195 -8.01 -8.62 -14.64
C VAL A 195 -8.94 -9.84 -14.65
N HIS A 196 -8.33 -11.01 -14.58
CA HIS A 196 -9.05 -12.28 -14.41
C HIS A 196 -9.11 -12.59 -12.92
N GLY A 197 -10.29 -12.54 -12.31
CA GLY A 197 -10.46 -12.80 -10.89
C GLY A 197 -11.56 -11.92 -10.28
N LEU A 198 -11.22 -11.20 -9.22
CA LEU A 198 -12.13 -10.25 -8.57
C LEU A 198 -11.61 -8.81 -8.74
N PRO A 199 -11.80 -8.19 -9.91
CA PRO A 199 -11.28 -6.85 -10.16
C PRO A 199 -11.99 -5.82 -9.30
N LEU A 200 -11.21 -4.94 -8.65
CA LEU A 200 -11.67 -3.76 -7.94
C LEU A 200 -11.13 -2.51 -8.64
N ALA A 201 -12.05 -1.66 -9.08
CA ALA A 201 -11.72 -0.33 -9.57
C ALA A 201 -11.62 0.62 -8.36
N LEU A 202 -10.39 0.98 -7.95
CA LEU A 202 -10.16 1.83 -6.78
C LEU A 202 -10.24 3.32 -7.10
N GLY A 203 -10.17 3.70 -8.38
CA GLY A 203 -10.17 5.08 -8.83
C GLY A 203 -8.98 5.43 -9.70
N LYS A 204 -8.45 6.65 -9.57
CA LYS A 204 -7.25 7.13 -10.28
C LYS A 204 -6.14 7.40 -9.27
N ASP A 205 -4.91 7.20 -9.69
CA ASP A 205 -3.73 7.62 -8.91
C ASP A 205 -3.54 9.15 -8.97
N ILE A 206 -2.52 9.65 -8.29
CA ILE A 206 -2.18 11.09 -8.29
C ILE A 206 -1.77 11.60 -9.68
N GLY A 207 -1.46 10.73 -10.63
CA GLY A 207 -1.15 11.08 -12.01
C GLY A 207 -2.32 10.91 -12.96
N GLY A 208 -3.52 10.57 -12.44
CA GLY A 208 -4.74 10.38 -13.24
C GLY A 208 -4.87 8.99 -13.89
N ALA A 209 -3.91 8.09 -13.70
CA ALA A 209 -3.99 6.74 -14.24
C ALA A 209 -4.99 5.87 -13.45
N PRO A 210 -5.78 4.99 -14.11
CA PRO A 210 -6.71 4.12 -13.43
C PRO A 210 -5.98 3.12 -12.52
N VAL A 211 -6.51 2.91 -11.32
CA VAL A 211 -6.00 1.92 -10.35
C VAL A 211 -6.99 0.78 -10.25
N VAL A 212 -6.61 -0.35 -10.82
CA VAL A 212 -7.38 -1.58 -10.77
C VAL A 212 -6.53 -2.67 -10.11
N VAL A 213 -7.13 -3.39 -9.17
CA VAL A 213 -6.45 -4.44 -8.41
C VAL A 213 -7.29 -5.71 -8.40
N ASP A 214 -6.64 -6.85 -8.25
CA ASP A 214 -7.33 -8.13 -8.09
C ASP A 214 -7.44 -8.48 -6.59
N LEU A 215 -8.66 -8.45 -6.05
CA LEU A 215 -8.93 -8.77 -4.65
C LEU A 215 -8.51 -10.21 -4.31
N ALA A 216 -8.61 -11.14 -5.26
CA ALA A 216 -8.22 -12.53 -5.03
C ALA A 216 -6.72 -12.70 -4.75
N ARG A 217 -5.89 -11.75 -5.18
CA ARG A 217 -4.44 -11.74 -4.96
C ARG A 217 -4.01 -10.96 -3.72
N MET A 218 -4.94 -10.28 -3.07
CA MET A 218 -4.64 -9.52 -1.86
C MET A 218 -4.74 -10.44 -0.64
N PRO A 219 -3.66 -10.64 0.13
CA PRO A 219 -3.69 -11.45 1.36
C PRO A 219 -4.55 -10.79 2.45
N HIS A 220 -4.56 -9.47 2.49
CA HIS A 220 -5.30 -8.66 3.47
C HIS A 220 -5.78 -7.37 2.83
N LEU A 221 -7.00 -6.94 3.17
CA LEU A 221 -7.57 -5.66 2.78
C LEU A 221 -8.18 -5.00 4.01
N LEU A 222 -7.72 -3.78 4.32
CA LEU A 222 -8.32 -2.93 5.34
C LEU A 222 -9.03 -1.76 4.67
N ILE A 223 -10.33 -1.63 4.92
CA ILE A 223 -11.13 -0.50 4.47
C ILE A 223 -11.49 0.34 5.69
N ALA A 224 -11.03 1.58 5.73
CA ALA A 224 -11.28 2.52 6.80
C ALA A 224 -11.73 3.88 6.26
N GLY A 225 -12.52 4.59 7.04
CA GLY A 225 -13.01 5.92 6.68
C GLY A 225 -13.95 6.47 7.76
N THR A 226 -14.25 7.75 7.70
CA THR A 226 -15.22 8.42 8.57
C THR A 226 -16.64 7.92 8.30
N THR A 227 -17.55 8.18 9.22
CA THR A 227 -18.98 7.88 9.00
C THR A 227 -19.49 8.70 7.82
N GLY A 228 -20.18 8.02 6.88
CA GLY A 228 -20.70 8.67 5.67
C GLY A 228 -19.70 8.72 4.50
N SER A 229 -18.46 8.21 4.62
CA SER A 229 -17.48 8.20 3.53
C SER A 229 -17.68 7.08 2.48
N GLY A 230 -18.74 6.28 2.60
CA GLY A 230 -19.04 5.19 1.64
C GLY A 230 -18.28 3.88 1.89
N LYS A 231 -17.68 3.71 3.07
CA LYS A 231 -16.97 2.47 3.43
C LYS A 231 -17.92 1.27 3.63
#